data_c2f69cea9b9614ddcf2e60dc6f838ae0
#
_entry.id   c2f69cea9b9614ddcf2e60dc6f838ae0
#
_cell.length_a   1.000
_cell.length_b   1.000
_cell.length_c   1.000
_cell.angle_alpha   90.00
_cell.angle_beta   90.00
_cell.angle_gamma   90.00
#
_symmetry.space_group_name_H-M   'P 1'
#
loop_
_entity.id
_entity.type
_entity.pdbx_description
1 polymer ?
#
loop_
_entity_poly.entity_id
_entity_poly.type
_entity_poly.pdbx_seq_one_letter_code
_entity_poly.pdbx_strand_id
1 'polypeptide(L)'
;MRAAIRLFIFIFLVGVAFTSQAQEIEWLSFEEAVAKSKKEPRKLLIDIYTDWCGWCKKMDKEAYANDVIAEYINKNYYPVKFNAEQKADIEFDGHTFKFVNQGRRGVHELAAALTNNKLSYPTTVFMDEDFRIIQPIPGYMDAKALEPIITYIGDDKYKQKVAWQEYQKNFKSSL
;
A
#
# COMPACT_ATOMS: atom_id res chain seq x y z
N MET A 1 -56.43 -51.41 -0.58
CA MET A 1 -56.31 -49.97 -0.93
C MET A 1 -55.03 -49.41 -0.26
N ARG A 2 -53.97 -49.27 -1.03
CA ARG A 2 -52.67 -48.75 -0.53
C ARG A 2 -52.47 -47.35 -1.08
N ALA A 3 -52.59 -46.32 -0.22
CA ALA A 3 -52.36 -44.92 -0.56
C ALA A 3 -50.86 -44.65 -0.53
N ALA A 4 -50.28 -44.32 -1.68
CA ALA A 4 -48.88 -43.90 -1.80
C ALA A 4 -48.76 -42.39 -1.52
N ILE A 5 -48.17 -42.04 -0.40
CA ILE A 5 -47.84 -40.65 -0.06
C ILE A 5 -46.57 -40.28 -0.81
N ARG A 6 -46.70 -39.42 -1.82
CA ARG A 6 -45.55 -38.82 -2.53
C ARG A 6 -45.07 -37.59 -1.73
N LEU A 7 -43.94 -37.74 -1.06
CA LEU A 7 -43.25 -36.66 -0.37
C LEU A 7 -42.50 -35.84 -1.41
N PHE A 8 -42.97 -34.63 -1.72
CA PHE A 8 -42.25 -33.64 -2.51
C PHE A 8 -41.22 -32.92 -1.64
N ILE A 9 -39.95 -33.28 -1.80
CA ILE A 9 -38.85 -32.54 -1.16
C ILE A 9 -38.56 -31.30 -2.03
N PHE A 10 -38.99 -30.14 -1.58
CA PHE A 10 -38.59 -28.85 -2.14
C PHE A 10 -37.18 -28.52 -1.65
N ILE A 11 -36.15 -28.74 -2.49
CA ILE A 11 -34.80 -28.30 -2.24
C ILE A 11 -34.76 -26.79 -2.52
N PHE A 12 -34.78 -25.98 -1.45
CA PHE A 12 -34.59 -24.53 -1.50
C PHE A 12 -33.09 -24.28 -1.71
N LEU A 13 -32.66 -24.07 -2.97
CA LEU A 13 -31.30 -23.64 -3.30
C LEU A 13 -31.16 -22.18 -2.88
N VAL A 14 -30.65 -21.94 -1.66
CA VAL A 14 -30.23 -20.62 -1.23
C VAL A 14 -28.95 -20.30 -1.99
N GLY A 15 -29.09 -19.56 -3.10
CA GLY A 15 -27.96 -18.98 -3.82
C GLY A 15 -27.29 -17.93 -2.91
N VAL A 16 -26.14 -18.27 -2.33
CA VAL A 16 -25.28 -17.30 -1.66
C VAL A 16 -24.67 -16.44 -2.76
N ALA A 17 -25.24 -15.27 -2.98
CA ALA A 17 -24.61 -14.25 -3.83
C ALA A 17 -23.35 -13.76 -3.14
N PHE A 18 -22.19 -14.21 -3.58
CA PHE A 18 -20.92 -13.57 -3.22
C PHE A 18 -20.89 -12.20 -3.88
N THR A 19 -21.23 -11.16 -3.14
CA THR A 19 -20.96 -9.80 -3.57
C THR A 19 -19.44 -9.62 -3.49
N SER A 20 -18.78 -9.59 -4.65
CA SER A 20 -17.39 -9.09 -4.74
C SER A 20 -17.43 -7.63 -4.33
N GLN A 21 -16.99 -7.35 -3.11
CA GLN A 21 -16.81 -5.99 -2.66
C GLN A 21 -15.46 -5.52 -3.20
N ALA A 22 -15.44 -4.36 -3.88
CA ALA A 22 -14.20 -3.75 -4.34
C ALA A 22 -13.23 -3.64 -3.15
N GLN A 23 -12.00 -4.11 -3.37
CA GLN A 23 -10.99 -4.10 -2.31
C GLN A 23 -10.35 -2.72 -2.25
N GLU A 24 -10.58 -1.99 -1.17
CA GLU A 24 -9.89 -0.72 -0.93
C GLU A 24 -8.62 -0.95 -0.10
N ILE A 25 -7.62 -0.07 -0.27
CA ILE A 25 -6.42 -0.10 0.57
C ILE A 25 -6.78 0.39 1.97
N GLU A 26 -6.43 -0.39 3.00
CA GLU A 26 -6.61 -0.07 4.41
C GLU A 26 -5.49 0.87 4.91
N TRP A 27 -5.54 2.14 4.49
CA TRP A 27 -4.53 3.12 4.84
C TRP A 27 -4.42 3.35 6.34
N LEU A 28 -3.20 3.34 6.86
CA LEU A 28 -2.84 3.57 8.25
C LEU A 28 -2.09 4.91 8.39
N SER A 29 -2.05 5.43 9.62
CA SER A 29 -1.02 6.40 9.99
C SER A 29 0.34 5.72 10.08
N PHE A 30 1.42 6.51 10.06
CA PHE A 30 2.77 5.96 10.19
C PHE A 30 2.96 5.24 11.53
N GLU A 31 2.47 5.82 12.61
CA GLU A 31 2.56 5.26 13.96
C GLU A 31 1.77 3.96 14.11
N GLU A 32 0.56 3.87 13.53
CA GLU A 32 -0.23 2.64 13.52
C GLU A 32 0.48 1.53 12.76
N ALA A 33 1.03 1.82 11.59
CA ALA A 33 1.78 0.85 10.79
C ALA A 33 3.02 0.34 11.51
N VAL A 34 3.78 1.23 12.16
CA VAL A 34 4.95 0.88 12.99
C VAL A 34 4.51 0.01 14.17
N ALA A 35 3.43 0.38 14.88
CA ALA A 35 2.93 -0.38 16.01
C ALA A 35 2.45 -1.78 15.61
N LYS A 36 1.81 -1.92 14.44
CA LYS A 36 1.41 -3.20 13.87
C LYS A 36 2.63 -4.04 13.49
N SER A 37 3.61 -3.45 12.77
CA SER A 37 4.80 -4.17 12.30
C SER A 37 5.71 -4.64 13.44
N LYS A 38 5.74 -3.93 14.58
CA LYS A 38 6.43 -4.40 15.80
C LYS A 38 5.79 -5.65 16.41
N LYS A 39 4.49 -5.88 16.20
CA LYS A 39 3.76 -7.06 16.72
C LYS A 39 3.77 -8.22 15.73
N GLU A 40 3.56 -7.91 14.48
CA GLU A 40 3.56 -8.84 13.35
C GLU A 40 4.46 -8.25 12.25
N PRO A 41 5.72 -8.69 12.16
CA PRO A 41 6.68 -8.11 11.20
C PRO A 41 6.18 -8.18 9.77
N ARG A 42 6.05 -7.02 9.14
CA ARG A 42 5.64 -6.84 7.74
C ARG A 42 6.20 -5.52 7.22
N LYS A 43 6.55 -5.49 5.95
CA LYS A 43 7.04 -4.29 5.27
C LYS A 43 6.00 -3.16 5.29
N LEU A 44 6.48 -1.92 5.24
CA LEU A 44 5.63 -0.76 5.05
C LEU A 44 5.71 -0.29 3.60
N LEU A 45 4.55 0.07 3.04
CA LEU A 45 4.43 0.83 1.80
C LEU A 45 3.88 2.20 2.18
N ILE A 46 4.66 3.26 1.96
CA ILE A 46 4.31 4.62 2.37
C ILE A 46 4.11 5.47 1.14
N ASP A 47 2.88 5.95 0.94
CA ASP A 47 2.58 6.95 -0.10
C ASP A 47 2.73 8.35 0.50
N ILE A 48 3.75 9.05 0.07
CA ILE A 48 4.02 10.43 0.48
C ILE A 48 3.37 11.38 -0.50
N TYR A 49 2.41 12.17 -0.01
CA TYR A 49 1.61 13.08 -0.80
C TYR A 49 1.48 14.47 -0.17
N THR A 50 0.83 15.37 -0.86
CA THR A 50 0.32 16.65 -0.36
C THR A 50 -1.10 16.91 -0.88
N ASP A 51 -1.91 17.70 -0.18
CA ASP A 51 -3.32 17.94 -0.54
C ASP A 51 -3.49 18.64 -1.90
N TRP A 52 -2.52 19.43 -2.31
CA TRP A 52 -2.50 20.13 -3.60
C TRP A 52 -1.94 19.30 -4.76
N CYS A 53 -1.40 18.11 -4.51
CA CYS A 53 -0.75 17.27 -5.51
C CYS A 53 -1.76 16.61 -6.46
N GLY A 54 -1.90 17.13 -7.66
CA GLY A 54 -2.79 16.56 -8.68
C GLY A 54 -2.41 15.16 -9.14
N TRP A 55 -1.10 14.88 -9.26
CA TRP A 55 -0.59 13.56 -9.62
C TRP A 55 -0.81 12.51 -8.53
N CYS A 56 -0.80 12.91 -7.25
CA CYS A 56 -1.15 12.02 -6.14
C CYS A 56 -2.63 11.58 -6.25
N LYS A 57 -3.54 12.54 -6.45
CA LYS A 57 -4.97 12.26 -6.66
C LYS A 57 -5.23 11.38 -7.89
N LYS A 58 -4.41 11.53 -8.93
CA LYS A 58 -4.48 10.66 -10.11
C LYS A 58 -4.01 9.24 -9.77
N MET A 59 -2.91 9.09 -9.03
CA MET A 59 -2.40 7.79 -8.59
C MET A 59 -3.38 7.06 -7.68
N ASP A 60 -4.07 7.78 -6.79
CA ASP A 60 -5.14 7.23 -5.94
C ASP A 60 -6.22 6.54 -6.79
N LYS A 61 -6.63 7.18 -7.89
CA LYS A 61 -7.71 6.67 -8.76
C LYS A 61 -7.26 5.58 -9.73
N GLU A 62 -6.06 5.67 -10.27
CA GLU A 62 -5.62 4.85 -11.40
C GLU A 62 -4.70 3.67 -10.97
N ALA A 63 -4.11 3.76 -9.78
CA ALA A 63 -3.28 2.68 -9.24
C ALA A 63 -3.87 2.11 -7.95
N TYR A 64 -4.02 2.93 -6.91
CA TYR A 64 -4.42 2.43 -5.59
C TYR A 64 -5.90 2.00 -5.51
N ALA A 65 -6.78 2.51 -6.37
CA ALA A 65 -8.18 2.05 -6.46
C ALA A 65 -8.36 0.78 -7.31
N ASN A 66 -7.29 0.18 -7.86
CA ASN A 66 -7.37 -1.08 -8.56
C ASN A 66 -7.41 -2.26 -7.56
N ASP A 67 -8.39 -3.14 -7.69
CA ASP A 67 -8.64 -4.24 -6.74
C ASP A 67 -7.43 -5.17 -6.58
N VAL A 68 -6.72 -5.51 -7.67
CA VAL A 68 -5.54 -6.39 -7.64
C VAL A 68 -4.40 -5.73 -6.86
N ILE A 69 -4.19 -4.43 -7.08
CA ILE A 69 -3.18 -3.64 -6.36
C ILE A 69 -3.54 -3.54 -4.88
N ALA A 70 -4.80 -3.21 -4.57
CA ALA A 70 -5.27 -3.05 -3.20
C ALA A 70 -5.19 -4.37 -2.41
N GLU A 71 -5.63 -5.47 -3.00
CA GLU A 71 -5.53 -6.80 -2.39
C GLU A 71 -4.08 -7.17 -2.08
N TYR A 72 -3.18 -6.99 -3.07
CA TYR A 72 -1.77 -7.32 -2.88
C TYR A 72 -1.12 -6.46 -1.79
N ILE A 73 -1.39 -5.15 -1.77
CA ILE A 73 -0.85 -4.23 -0.77
C ILE A 73 -1.35 -4.60 0.63
N ASN A 74 -2.66 -4.75 0.82
CA ASN A 74 -3.24 -5.09 2.13
C ASN A 74 -2.69 -6.41 2.69
N LYS A 75 -2.44 -7.38 1.82
CA LYS A 75 -1.92 -8.70 2.20
C LYS A 75 -0.45 -8.66 2.61
N ASN A 76 0.39 -7.91 1.89
CA ASN A 76 1.85 -8.02 1.98
C ASN A 76 2.52 -6.84 2.68
N TYR A 77 1.78 -5.74 2.93
CA TYR A 77 2.31 -4.52 3.52
C TYR A 77 1.41 -3.98 4.63
N TYR A 78 1.96 -3.10 5.45
CA TYR A 78 1.19 -2.10 6.18
C TYR A 78 1.22 -0.81 5.36
N PRO A 79 0.10 -0.46 4.67
CA PRO A 79 0.06 0.71 3.82
C PRO A 79 -0.12 1.98 4.66
N VAL A 80 0.70 2.98 4.39
CA VAL A 80 0.69 4.28 5.07
C VAL A 80 0.38 5.39 4.10
N LYS A 81 -0.61 6.24 4.43
CA LYS A 81 -0.90 7.48 3.69
C LYS A 81 -0.30 8.65 4.47
N PHE A 82 0.79 9.24 3.95
CA PHE A 82 1.57 10.24 4.68
C PHE A 82 1.54 11.60 4.01
N ASN A 83 0.82 12.56 4.61
CA ASN A 83 0.85 13.95 4.14
C ASN A 83 2.16 14.61 4.55
N ALA A 84 2.99 14.98 3.56
CA ALA A 84 4.28 15.62 3.80
C ALA A 84 4.17 17.01 4.47
N GLU A 85 2.99 17.61 4.52
CA GLU A 85 2.72 18.91 5.14
C GLU A 85 1.95 18.77 6.48
N GLN A 86 1.76 17.55 7.03
CA GLN A 86 1.11 17.36 8.32
C GLN A 86 1.87 18.03 9.45
N LYS A 87 1.14 18.43 10.53
CA LYS A 87 1.68 19.25 11.62
C LYS A 87 1.98 18.46 12.89
N ALA A 88 1.38 17.30 13.05
CA ALA A 88 1.56 16.48 14.24
C ALA A 88 3.01 15.98 14.34
N ASP A 89 3.61 16.10 15.51
CA ASP A 89 4.92 15.52 15.78
C ASP A 89 4.82 13.99 15.73
N ILE A 90 5.85 13.32 15.21
CA ILE A 90 5.93 11.86 15.13
C ILE A 90 7.17 11.38 15.86
N GLU A 91 6.95 10.52 16.86
CA GLU A 91 8.01 9.82 17.59
C GLU A 91 8.37 8.53 16.86
N PHE A 92 9.60 8.43 16.37
CA PHE A 92 10.06 7.22 15.71
C PHE A 92 11.57 7.04 15.90
N ASP A 93 11.96 5.83 16.29
CA ASP A 93 13.36 5.43 16.50
C ASP A 93 14.15 6.38 17.43
N GLY A 94 13.49 6.81 18.52
CA GLY A 94 14.08 7.71 19.52
C GLY A 94 14.24 9.17 19.06
N HIS A 95 13.68 9.54 17.92
CA HIS A 95 13.68 10.89 17.39
C HIS A 95 12.26 11.44 17.24
N THR A 96 12.08 12.74 17.58
CA THR A 96 10.83 13.46 17.34
C THR A 96 10.93 14.21 16.03
N PHE A 97 10.26 13.71 15.00
CA PHE A 97 10.13 14.37 13.70
C PHE A 97 9.05 15.45 13.76
N LYS A 98 9.36 16.63 13.28
CA LYS A 98 8.47 17.81 13.36
C LYS A 98 8.19 18.38 11.99
N PHE A 99 7.12 19.17 11.94
CA PHE A 99 6.89 20.03 10.78
C PHE A 99 7.82 21.23 10.81
N VAL A 100 8.55 21.46 9.73
CA VAL A 100 9.47 22.59 9.57
C VAL A 100 8.95 23.55 8.51
N ASN A 101 8.75 24.83 8.90
CA ASN A 101 8.42 25.89 7.95
C ASN A 101 9.62 26.21 7.05
N GLN A 102 9.45 26.11 5.74
CA GLN A 102 10.46 26.47 4.75
C GLN A 102 9.85 27.45 3.74
N GLY A 103 9.89 28.73 4.05
CA GLY A 103 9.33 29.79 3.19
C GLY A 103 7.81 29.72 3.05
N ARG A 104 7.31 29.59 1.81
CA ARG A 104 5.86 29.57 1.54
C ARG A 104 5.16 28.26 1.93
N ARG A 105 5.90 27.18 2.04
CA ARG A 105 5.39 25.84 2.39
C ARG A 105 6.40 25.19 3.32
N GLY A 106 5.88 24.44 4.29
CA GLY A 106 6.71 23.64 5.15
C GLY A 106 6.66 22.17 4.75
N VAL A 107 7.52 21.38 5.35
CA VAL A 107 7.57 19.92 5.17
C VAL A 107 7.78 19.26 6.52
N HIS A 108 7.20 18.09 6.68
CA HIS A 108 7.47 17.27 7.84
C HIS A 108 8.84 16.59 7.71
N GLU A 109 9.66 16.64 8.77
CA GLU A 109 11.01 16.08 8.75
C GLU A 109 11.03 14.58 8.39
N LEU A 110 10.01 13.82 8.80
CA LEU A 110 9.89 12.40 8.42
C LEU A 110 9.74 12.21 6.91
N ALA A 111 8.95 13.06 6.21
CA ALA A 111 8.86 12.99 4.76
C ALA A 111 10.21 13.24 4.09
N ALA A 112 10.97 14.22 4.59
CA ALA A 112 12.31 14.51 4.11
C ALA A 112 13.28 13.33 4.36
N ALA A 113 13.24 12.74 5.55
CA ALA A 113 14.06 11.57 5.90
C ALA A 113 13.74 10.36 5.02
N LEU A 114 12.44 10.02 4.87
CA LEU A 114 11.98 8.88 4.07
C LEU A 114 12.32 9.02 2.58
N THR A 115 12.42 10.24 2.06
CA THR A 115 12.76 10.53 0.66
C THR A 115 14.23 10.85 0.42
N ASN A 116 15.10 10.65 1.43
CA ASN A 116 16.51 11.05 1.37
C ASN A 116 16.68 12.52 0.99
N ASN A 117 15.84 13.41 1.50
CA ASN A 117 15.77 14.85 1.21
C ASN A 117 15.48 15.20 -0.28
N LYS A 118 14.98 14.23 -1.06
CA LYS A 118 14.56 14.45 -2.45
C LYS A 118 13.06 14.52 -2.53
N LEU A 119 12.48 15.60 -2.02
CA LEU A 119 11.05 15.80 -1.97
C LEU A 119 10.43 15.91 -3.37
N SER A 120 9.57 14.98 -3.68
CA SER A 120 8.76 14.89 -4.89
C SER A 120 7.42 14.25 -4.54
N TYR A 121 6.34 14.62 -5.22
CA TYR A 121 5.03 14.08 -4.92
C TYR A 121 4.30 13.64 -6.21
N PRO A 122 3.70 12.41 -6.20
CA PRO A 122 3.80 11.40 -5.15
C PRO A 122 5.19 10.78 -5.06
N THR A 123 5.54 10.21 -3.89
CA THR A 123 6.67 9.30 -3.75
C THR A 123 6.22 8.08 -2.96
N THR A 124 6.38 6.88 -3.53
CA THR A 124 6.13 5.63 -2.82
C THR A 124 7.43 5.16 -2.16
N VAL A 125 7.43 5.02 -0.84
CA VAL A 125 8.60 4.55 -0.08
C VAL A 125 8.32 3.15 0.46
N PHE A 126 9.29 2.27 0.32
CA PHE A 126 9.26 0.93 0.91
C PHE A 126 10.23 0.85 2.07
N MET A 127 9.76 0.32 3.21
CA MET A 127 10.60 -0.01 4.36
C MET A 127 10.49 -1.51 4.66
N ASP A 128 11.60 -2.08 5.12
CA ASP A 128 11.63 -3.48 5.57
C ASP A 128 11.04 -3.65 6.99
N GLU A 129 11.02 -4.88 7.46
CA GLU A 129 10.47 -5.29 8.74
C GLU A 129 11.25 -4.72 9.94
N ASP A 130 12.51 -4.31 9.71
CA ASP A 130 13.38 -3.64 10.68
C ASP A 130 13.36 -2.10 10.53
N PHE A 131 12.39 -1.58 9.77
CA PHE A 131 12.21 -0.15 9.49
C PHE A 131 13.36 0.53 8.74
N ARG A 132 14.15 -0.23 7.96
CA ARG A 132 15.17 0.34 7.06
C ARG A 132 14.52 0.66 5.71
N ILE A 133 14.86 1.81 5.16
CA ILE A 133 14.38 2.21 3.83
C ILE A 133 14.97 1.26 2.79
N ILE A 134 14.11 0.54 2.06
CA ILE A 134 14.50 -0.28 0.93
C ILE A 134 14.71 0.61 -0.29
N GLN A 135 13.66 1.38 -0.66
CA GLN A 135 13.71 2.24 -1.83
C GLN A 135 12.62 3.31 -1.78
N PRO A 136 12.94 4.60 -1.92
CA PRO A 136 11.99 5.63 -2.34
C PRO A 136 11.86 5.65 -3.87
N ILE A 137 10.64 5.67 -4.39
CA ILE A 137 10.34 5.72 -5.82
C ILE A 137 9.52 6.98 -6.09
N PRO A 138 10.12 8.04 -6.61
CA PRO A 138 9.44 9.29 -6.88
C PRO A 138 8.61 9.21 -8.17
N GLY A 139 7.48 9.90 -8.17
CA GLY A 139 6.64 10.12 -9.33
C GLY A 139 5.39 9.24 -9.38
N TYR A 140 4.50 9.63 -10.28
CA TYR A 140 3.27 8.93 -10.56
C TYR A 140 3.53 7.57 -11.22
N MET A 141 2.79 6.57 -10.77
CA MET A 141 2.72 5.23 -11.38
C MET A 141 1.24 4.86 -11.57
N ASP A 142 0.89 4.32 -12.72
CA ASP A 142 -0.38 3.62 -12.90
C ASP A 142 -0.31 2.19 -12.32
N ALA A 143 -1.41 1.46 -12.34
CA ALA A 143 -1.45 0.10 -11.80
C ALA A 143 -0.42 -0.84 -12.47
N LYS A 144 -0.23 -0.72 -13.78
CA LYS A 144 0.72 -1.56 -14.53
C LYS A 144 2.19 -1.30 -14.17
N ALA A 145 2.52 -0.05 -13.89
CA ALA A 145 3.87 0.32 -13.46
C ALA A 145 4.10 -0.06 -11.98
N LEU A 146 3.08 0.06 -11.13
CA LEU A 146 3.17 -0.21 -9.71
C LEU A 146 3.21 -1.72 -9.39
N GLU A 147 2.41 -2.54 -10.09
CA GLU A 147 2.27 -3.97 -9.81
C GLU A 147 3.61 -4.74 -9.74
N PRO A 148 4.49 -4.68 -10.75
CA PRO A 148 5.75 -5.40 -10.68
C PRO A 148 6.67 -4.91 -9.55
N ILE A 149 6.55 -3.65 -9.12
CA ILE A 149 7.38 -3.08 -8.07
C ILE A 149 6.92 -3.61 -6.71
N ILE A 150 5.63 -3.53 -6.42
CA ILE A 150 5.10 -4.02 -5.14
C ILE A 150 5.30 -5.53 -5.00
N THR A 151 5.18 -6.30 -6.08
CA THR A 151 5.40 -7.74 -6.04
C THR A 151 6.88 -8.09 -5.91
N TYR A 152 7.79 -7.38 -6.59
CA TYR A 152 9.23 -7.59 -6.46
C TYR A 152 9.73 -7.38 -5.03
N ILE A 153 9.25 -6.31 -4.39
CA ILE A 153 9.64 -5.98 -3.01
C ILE A 153 8.88 -6.87 -2.01
N GLY A 154 7.58 -7.06 -2.20
CA GLY A 154 6.73 -7.86 -1.31
C GLY A 154 7.17 -9.31 -1.22
N ASP A 155 7.52 -9.92 -2.37
CA ASP A 155 8.00 -11.31 -2.46
C ASP A 155 9.50 -11.47 -2.15
N ASP A 156 10.16 -10.44 -1.63
CA ASP A 156 11.59 -10.47 -1.27
C ASP A 156 12.53 -10.83 -2.43
N LYS A 157 12.17 -10.53 -3.68
CA LYS A 157 13.02 -10.83 -4.85
C LYS A 157 14.38 -10.13 -4.75
N TYR A 158 14.40 -8.91 -4.20
CA TYR A 158 15.64 -8.18 -3.96
C TYR A 158 16.54 -8.87 -2.92
N LYS A 159 15.99 -9.49 -1.87
CA LYS A 159 16.74 -10.28 -0.89
C LYS A 159 17.29 -11.58 -1.53
N GLN A 160 16.54 -12.15 -2.49
CA GLN A 160 16.95 -13.32 -3.27
C GLN A 160 17.99 -12.99 -4.35
N LYS A 161 18.42 -11.72 -4.47
CA LYS A 161 19.38 -11.22 -5.47
C LYS A 161 18.92 -11.39 -6.92
N VAL A 162 17.61 -11.48 -7.16
CA VAL A 162 17.05 -11.45 -8.51
C VAL A 162 17.21 -10.02 -9.06
N ALA A 163 17.89 -9.86 -10.20
CA ALA A 163 18.07 -8.55 -10.80
C ALA A 163 16.71 -7.98 -11.26
N TRP A 164 16.49 -6.68 -11.01
CA TRP A 164 15.21 -6.02 -11.38
C TRP A 164 14.86 -6.21 -12.85
N GLN A 165 15.83 -6.04 -13.75
CA GLN A 165 15.62 -6.17 -15.19
C GLN A 165 15.21 -7.59 -15.60
N GLU A 166 15.77 -8.60 -14.95
CA GLU A 166 15.40 -10.00 -15.17
C GLU A 166 13.99 -10.28 -14.65
N TYR A 167 13.68 -9.81 -13.44
CA TYR A 167 12.35 -9.92 -12.87
C TYR A 167 11.30 -9.27 -13.76
N GLN A 168 11.52 -8.01 -14.15
CA GLN A 168 10.59 -7.26 -14.98
C GLN A 168 10.31 -7.91 -16.35
N LYS A 169 11.35 -8.49 -16.97
CA LYS A 169 11.22 -9.21 -18.25
C LYS A 169 10.33 -10.44 -18.15
N ASN A 170 10.36 -11.14 -17.00
CA ASN A 170 9.64 -12.39 -16.78
C ASN A 170 8.35 -12.20 -15.97
N PHE A 171 8.04 -10.97 -15.58
CA PHE A 171 6.86 -10.65 -14.78
C PHE A 171 5.58 -10.92 -15.56
N LYS A 172 4.65 -11.63 -14.91
CA LYS A 172 3.30 -11.86 -15.45
C LYS A 172 2.31 -11.06 -14.61
N SER A 173 1.71 -10.06 -15.23
CA SER A 173 0.70 -9.23 -14.59
C SER A 173 -0.55 -10.02 -14.24
N SER A 174 -1.17 -9.64 -13.14
CA SER A 174 -2.48 -10.13 -12.69
C SER A 174 -3.61 -9.13 -12.97
N LEU A 175 -3.28 -7.96 -13.56
CA LEU A 175 -4.22 -6.89 -13.93
C LEU A 175 -5.09 -7.28 -15.11
#